data_b75eb2f2748f49c8c6eda56282a41ae1
#
_entry.id   b75eb2f2748f49c8c6eda56282a41ae1
#
_cell.length_a   1.000
_cell.length_b   1.000
_cell.length_c   1.000
_cell.angle_alpha   90.00
_cell.angle_beta   90.00
_cell.angle_gamma   90.00
#
_symmetry.space_group_name_H-M   'P 1'
#
loop_
_entity.id
_entity.type
_entity.pdbx_description
1 polymer ?
#
loop_
_entity_poly.entity_id
_entity_poly.type
_entity_poly.pdbx_seq_one_letter_code
_entity_poly.pdbx_strand_id
1 'polypeptide(L)'
;GEKEDVRFDAIQEKLARLSEGLNQDWVDPGLVTKLVIEGLYDGVTTTELDELAAETAASLASQHPDYSKLAARICVDNLHRSTKNVFSEVVSDLRNYMDSESGKHAPLISEEVYNIIMENKDVLDAHIDYDRDHNYDYFGFKTLERSYLLRLDGNVADRPQHMLMRVAVGIHHRKIEKALETYDLMSEGWFTHATPT
;
A
#
# COMPACT_ATOMS: atom_id res chain seq x y z
N GLY A 1 -7.30 -22.42 -0.98
CA GLY A 1 -6.26 -22.09 -1.95
C GLY A 1 -5.77 -23.37 -2.59
N GLU A 2 -5.44 -23.30 -3.86
CA GLU A 2 -4.79 -24.40 -4.57
C GLU A 2 -3.37 -24.53 -4.05
N LYS A 3 -2.86 -25.79 -3.92
CA LYS A 3 -1.46 -26.04 -3.60
C LYS A 3 -0.68 -26.11 -4.91
N GLU A 4 0.32 -25.26 -5.03
CA GLU A 4 1.25 -25.23 -6.15
C GLU A 4 2.68 -25.38 -5.64
N ASP A 5 3.55 -25.94 -6.46
CA ASP A 5 4.98 -25.96 -6.19
C ASP A 5 5.53 -24.52 -6.27
N VAL A 6 6.39 -24.16 -5.32
CA VAL A 6 7.03 -22.83 -5.32
C VAL A 6 7.92 -22.69 -6.54
N ARG A 7 7.60 -21.73 -7.39
CA ARG A 7 8.36 -21.42 -8.60
C ARG A 7 9.44 -20.39 -8.30
N PHE A 8 10.67 -20.84 -8.14
CA PHE A 8 11.81 -19.98 -7.83
C PHE A 8 12.12 -18.97 -8.93
N ASP A 9 11.91 -19.35 -10.19
CA ASP A 9 12.01 -18.46 -11.35
C ASP A 9 11.01 -17.28 -11.25
N ALA A 10 9.77 -17.54 -10.85
CA ALA A 10 8.75 -16.52 -10.69
C ALA A 10 9.08 -15.54 -9.54
N ILE A 11 9.66 -16.03 -8.44
CA ILE A 11 10.15 -15.16 -7.34
C ILE A 11 11.25 -14.24 -7.87
N GLN A 12 12.23 -14.79 -8.56
CA GLN A 12 13.35 -14.03 -9.10
C GLN A 12 12.90 -12.99 -10.13
N GLU A 13 12.01 -13.35 -11.05
CA GLU A 13 11.44 -12.44 -12.04
C GLU A 13 10.68 -11.28 -11.37
N LYS A 14 9.87 -11.58 -10.34
CA LYS A 14 9.17 -10.57 -9.56
C LYS A 14 10.14 -9.60 -8.90
N LEU A 15 11.15 -10.10 -8.19
CA LEU A 15 12.13 -9.27 -7.50
C LEU A 15 12.98 -8.44 -8.48
N ALA A 16 13.35 -9.01 -9.64
CA ALA A 16 14.05 -8.28 -10.68
C ALA A 16 13.21 -7.12 -11.22
N ARG A 17 11.94 -7.34 -11.54
CA ARG A 17 11.01 -6.28 -11.96
C ARG A 17 10.85 -5.19 -10.90
N LEU A 18 10.68 -5.56 -9.62
CA LEU A 18 10.52 -4.59 -8.54
C LEU A 18 11.82 -3.83 -8.22
N SER A 19 12.99 -4.33 -8.64
CA SER A 19 14.28 -3.65 -8.48
C SER A 19 14.62 -2.70 -9.62
N GLU A 20 13.80 -2.60 -10.65
CA GLU A 20 14.04 -1.68 -11.77
C GLU A 20 14.18 -0.23 -11.29
N GLY A 21 15.22 0.46 -11.80
CA GLY A 21 15.56 1.83 -11.41
C GLY A 21 16.22 1.99 -10.04
N LEU A 22 16.45 0.92 -9.27
CA LEU A 22 17.31 0.91 -8.10
C LEU A 22 18.78 0.74 -8.51
N ASN A 23 19.70 0.96 -7.57
CA ASN A 23 21.13 0.83 -7.84
C ASN A 23 21.51 -0.63 -8.14
N GLN A 24 21.71 -0.95 -9.42
CA GLN A 24 21.99 -2.32 -9.90
C GLN A 24 23.39 -2.83 -9.53
N ASP A 25 24.33 -1.96 -9.12
CA ASP A 25 25.64 -2.37 -8.65
C ASP A 25 25.61 -2.96 -7.24
N TRP A 26 24.58 -2.62 -6.46
CA TRP A 26 24.44 -3.03 -5.06
C TRP A 26 23.21 -3.90 -4.78
N VAL A 27 22.11 -3.66 -5.48
CA VAL A 27 20.87 -4.41 -5.26
C VAL A 27 20.84 -5.62 -6.18
N ASP A 28 21.03 -6.79 -5.58
CA ASP A 28 21.00 -8.08 -6.27
C ASP A 28 19.70 -8.85 -5.96
N PRO A 29 18.72 -8.87 -6.88
CA PRO A 29 17.50 -9.67 -6.71
C PRO A 29 17.77 -11.17 -6.56
N GLY A 30 18.85 -11.68 -7.16
CA GLY A 30 19.25 -13.07 -7.06
C GLY A 30 19.69 -13.44 -5.64
N LEU A 31 20.44 -12.55 -4.96
CA LEU A 31 20.79 -12.72 -3.56
C LEU A 31 19.55 -12.78 -2.68
N VAL A 32 18.60 -11.85 -2.86
CA VAL A 32 17.34 -11.85 -2.11
C VAL A 32 16.57 -13.14 -2.36
N THR A 33 16.42 -13.55 -3.62
CA THR A 33 15.76 -14.82 -4.00
C THR A 33 16.39 -16.02 -3.28
N LYS A 34 17.72 -16.12 -3.30
CA LYS A 34 18.43 -17.21 -2.61
C LYS A 34 18.11 -17.25 -1.12
N LEU A 35 18.19 -16.10 -0.43
CA LEU A 35 17.92 -16.02 1.01
C LEU A 35 16.45 -16.34 1.33
N VAL A 36 15.51 -15.92 0.48
CA VAL A 36 14.10 -16.28 0.61
C VAL A 36 13.91 -17.79 0.51
N ILE A 37 14.54 -18.43 -0.48
CA ILE A 37 14.47 -19.90 -0.67
C ILE A 37 15.01 -20.66 0.55
N GLU A 38 16.09 -20.19 1.15
CA GLU A 38 16.68 -20.78 2.36
C GLU A 38 15.75 -20.68 3.59
N GLY A 39 14.82 -19.72 3.61
CA GLY A 39 13.84 -19.51 4.67
C GLY A 39 12.47 -20.17 4.43
N LEU A 40 12.26 -20.84 3.29
CA LEU A 40 10.98 -21.46 2.95
C LEU A 40 10.65 -22.69 3.81
N TYR A 41 9.36 -22.88 4.04
CA TYR A 41 8.80 -24.06 4.69
C TYR A 41 7.55 -24.56 3.92
N ASP A 42 7.20 -25.83 4.13
CA ASP A 42 6.02 -26.40 3.48
C ASP A 42 4.71 -25.73 3.91
N GLY A 43 3.89 -25.38 2.93
CA GLY A 43 2.59 -24.77 3.18
C GLY A 43 2.62 -23.25 3.30
N VAL A 44 3.75 -22.58 3.00
CA VAL A 44 3.84 -21.13 2.93
C VAL A 44 2.81 -20.57 1.94
N THR A 45 2.07 -19.56 2.36
CA THR A 45 1.15 -18.84 1.47
C THR A 45 1.89 -17.80 0.61
N THR A 46 1.29 -17.37 -0.49
CA THR A 46 1.88 -16.30 -1.33
C THR A 46 2.08 -15.00 -0.56
N THR A 47 1.20 -14.68 0.38
CA THR A 47 1.33 -13.49 1.24
C THR A 47 2.52 -13.62 2.20
N GLU A 48 2.65 -14.76 2.89
CA GLU A 48 3.79 -15.02 3.78
C GLU A 48 5.11 -15.06 3.01
N LEU A 49 5.11 -15.58 1.76
CA LEU A 49 6.27 -15.54 0.89
C LEU A 49 6.69 -14.11 0.54
N ASP A 50 5.73 -13.24 0.24
CA ASP A 50 6.00 -11.82 -0.03
C ASP A 50 6.49 -11.08 1.23
N GLU A 51 5.93 -11.40 2.40
CA GLU A 51 6.40 -10.86 3.68
C GLU A 51 7.85 -11.29 3.95
N LEU A 52 8.16 -12.57 3.79
CA LEU A 52 9.53 -13.09 3.92
C LEU A 52 10.49 -12.40 2.95
N ALA A 53 10.07 -12.20 1.69
CA ALA A 53 10.89 -11.51 0.69
C ALA A 53 11.14 -10.04 1.06
N ALA A 54 10.11 -9.34 1.55
CA ALA A 54 10.24 -7.95 2.00
C ALA A 54 11.16 -7.83 3.24
N GLU A 55 10.99 -8.69 4.24
CA GLU A 55 11.84 -8.71 5.43
C GLU A 55 13.29 -9.06 5.09
N THR A 56 13.49 -10.02 4.19
CA THR A 56 14.82 -10.41 3.68
C THR A 56 15.49 -9.23 2.99
N ALA A 57 14.81 -8.55 2.07
CA ALA A 57 15.33 -7.35 1.42
C ALA A 57 15.63 -6.23 2.44
N ALA A 58 14.71 -5.99 3.38
CA ALA A 58 14.90 -4.99 4.44
C ALA A 58 16.13 -5.27 5.32
N SER A 59 16.43 -6.54 5.61
CA SER A 59 17.62 -6.93 6.38
C SER A 59 18.93 -6.54 5.70
N LEU A 60 18.93 -6.44 4.38
CA LEU A 60 20.08 -6.03 3.56
C LEU A 60 20.23 -4.49 3.44
N ALA A 61 19.34 -3.70 4.04
CA ALA A 61 19.39 -2.24 3.98
C ALA A 61 20.66 -1.65 4.59
N SER A 62 21.35 -2.39 5.47
CA SER A 62 22.68 -2.02 6.00
C SER A 62 23.78 -2.08 4.93
N GLN A 63 23.61 -2.84 3.85
CA GLN A 63 24.55 -2.91 2.73
C GLN A 63 24.32 -1.78 1.73
N HIS A 64 23.04 -1.50 1.40
CA HIS A 64 22.65 -0.36 0.56
C HIS A 64 21.20 0.06 0.84
N PRO A 65 20.89 1.38 0.94
CA PRO A 65 19.55 1.87 1.27
C PRO A 65 18.47 1.46 0.25
N ASP A 66 18.82 1.20 -1.00
CA ASP A 66 17.85 0.78 -2.02
C ASP A 66 17.27 -0.62 -1.75
N TYR A 67 17.89 -1.46 -0.91
CA TYR A 67 17.22 -2.66 -0.42
C TYR A 67 15.96 -2.35 0.40
N SER A 68 15.97 -1.25 1.16
CA SER A 68 14.77 -0.78 1.86
C SER A 68 13.66 -0.36 0.90
N LYS A 69 14.02 0.25 -0.23
CA LYS A 69 13.06 0.57 -1.30
C LYS A 69 12.52 -0.69 -1.98
N LEU A 70 13.38 -1.68 -2.27
CA LEU A 70 12.95 -2.96 -2.80
C LEU A 70 11.95 -3.64 -1.86
N ALA A 71 12.26 -3.68 -0.56
CA ALA A 71 11.38 -4.23 0.46
C ALA A 71 10.01 -3.52 0.49
N ALA A 72 9.98 -2.19 0.42
CA ALA A 72 8.75 -1.42 0.34
C ALA A 72 7.94 -1.77 -0.92
N ARG A 73 8.58 -1.85 -2.08
CA ARG A 73 7.93 -2.21 -3.34
C ARG A 73 7.30 -3.60 -3.32
N ILE A 74 7.92 -4.56 -2.64
CA ILE A 74 7.33 -5.90 -2.42
C ILE A 74 6.05 -5.78 -1.58
N CYS A 75 6.08 -5.01 -0.49
CA CYS A 75 4.91 -4.77 0.35
C CYS A 75 3.79 -4.06 -0.41
N VAL A 76 4.11 -3.04 -1.21
CA VAL A 76 3.15 -2.30 -2.04
C VAL A 76 2.50 -3.21 -3.08
N ASP A 77 3.29 -4.04 -3.79
CA ASP A 77 2.77 -5.02 -4.76
C ASP A 77 1.80 -6.00 -4.09
N ASN A 78 2.09 -6.47 -2.88
CA ASN A 78 1.20 -7.32 -2.11
C ASN A 78 -0.09 -6.59 -1.69
N LEU A 79 0.02 -5.36 -1.18
CA LEU A 79 -1.12 -4.52 -0.82
C LEU A 79 -2.03 -4.25 -2.02
N HIS A 80 -1.45 -3.91 -3.18
CA HIS A 80 -2.21 -3.62 -4.40
C HIS A 80 -2.98 -4.85 -4.92
N ARG A 81 -2.44 -6.07 -4.75
CA ARG A 81 -3.13 -7.31 -5.12
C ARG A 81 -4.28 -7.66 -4.17
N SER A 82 -4.18 -7.27 -2.91
CA SER A 82 -5.17 -7.59 -1.87
C SER A 82 -6.24 -6.52 -1.68
N THR A 83 -6.11 -5.35 -2.32
CA THR A 83 -7.01 -4.19 -2.14
C THR A 83 -7.61 -3.73 -3.46
N LYS A 84 -8.80 -3.11 -3.38
CA LYS A 84 -9.43 -2.48 -4.53
C LYS A 84 -8.58 -1.31 -5.04
N ASN A 85 -8.62 -1.10 -6.35
CA ASN A 85 -7.87 -0.05 -7.04
C ASN A 85 -8.70 1.18 -7.43
N VAL A 86 -9.97 1.24 -7.02
CA VAL A 86 -10.86 2.39 -7.25
C VAL A 86 -11.15 3.05 -5.92
N PHE A 87 -10.73 4.29 -5.76
CA PHE A 87 -10.84 5.03 -4.50
C PHE A 87 -12.29 5.16 -4.01
N SER A 88 -13.20 5.57 -4.90
CA SER A 88 -14.62 5.73 -4.54
C SER A 88 -15.28 4.43 -4.08
N GLU A 89 -14.88 3.27 -4.61
CA GLU A 89 -15.37 1.97 -4.16
C GLU A 89 -14.88 1.65 -2.74
N VAL A 90 -13.59 1.91 -2.46
CA VAL A 90 -13.04 1.73 -1.11
C VAL A 90 -13.73 2.64 -0.11
N VAL A 91 -13.96 3.91 -0.47
CA VAL A 91 -14.71 4.86 0.36
C VAL A 91 -16.13 4.37 0.64
N SER A 92 -16.78 3.75 -0.35
CA SER A 92 -18.11 3.16 -0.17
C SER A 92 -18.08 1.97 0.80
N ASP A 93 -17.08 1.08 0.71
CA ASP A 93 -16.91 -0.02 1.65
C ASP A 93 -16.67 0.50 3.07
N LEU A 94 -15.79 1.48 3.23
CA LEU A 94 -15.47 2.09 4.54
C LEU A 94 -16.69 2.80 5.16
N ARG A 95 -17.56 3.42 4.35
CA ARG A 95 -18.79 4.08 4.83
C ARG A 95 -19.86 3.09 5.24
N ASN A 96 -20.02 2.00 4.47
CA ASN A 96 -21.07 1.02 4.67
C ASN A 96 -20.61 -0.17 5.53
N TYR A 97 -19.47 -0.05 6.19
CA TYR A 97 -18.89 -1.13 6.97
C TYR A 97 -19.84 -1.60 8.09
N MET A 98 -20.03 -2.90 8.13
CA MET A 98 -20.75 -3.61 9.19
C MET A 98 -19.72 -4.39 10.00
N ASP A 99 -19.52 -4.01 11.25
CA ASP A 99 -18.61 -4.71 12.15
C ASP A 99 -19.06 -6.16 12.33
N SER A 100 -18.20 -7.11 11.99
CA SER A 100 -18.53 -8.54 11.96
C SER A 100 -18.79 -9.14 13.35
N GLU A 101 -18.20 -8.56 14.40
CA GLU A 101 -18.37 -9.05 15.77
C GLU A 101 -19.68 -8.56 16.40
N SER A 102 -19.98 -7.28 16.23
CA SER A 102 -21.17 -6.67 16.83
C SER A 102 -22.41 -6.71 15.92
N GLY A 103 -22.22 -6.94 14.61
CA GLY A 103 -23.27 -6.86 13.60
C GLY A 103 -23.84 -5.45 13.39
N LYS A 104 -23.15 -4.40 13.87
CA LYS A 104 -23.59 -3.01 13.80
C LYS A 104 -22.90 -2.24 12.67
N HIS A 105 -23.62 -1.25 12.14
CA HIS A 105 -23.04 -0.29 11.22
C HIS A 105 -21.98 0.54 11.95
N ALA A 106 -20.75 0.50 11.46
CA ALA A 106 -19.57 1.14 12.06
C ALA A 106 -18.77 1.91 11.00
N PRO A 107 -19.33 3.01 10.46
CA PRO A 107 -18.72 3.75 9.37
C PRO A 107 -17.39 4.36 9.79
N LEU A 108 -16.35 4.18 8.93
CA LEU A 108 -15.02 4.73 9.14
C LEU A 108 -14.82 6.09 8.45
N ILE A 109 -15.79 6.53 7.68
CA ILE A 109 -15.81 7.84 7.00
C ILE A 109 -17.10 8.56 7.35
N SER A 110 -17.03 9.86 7.63
CA SER A 110 -18.20 10.68 7.90
C SER A 110 -19.13 10.75 6.69
N GLU A 111 -20.42 10.94 6.94
CA GLU A 111 -21.42 11.06 5.87
C GLU A 111 -21.13 12.26 4.95
N GLU A 112 -20.69 13.37 5.52
CA GLU A 112 -20.36 14.58 4.76
C GLU A 112 -19.23 14.32 3.77
N VAL A 113 -18.09 13.76 4.23
CA VAL A 113 -16.93 13.45 3.37
C VAL A 113 -17.29 12.39 2.33
N TYR A 114 -18.04 11.37 2.71
CA TYR A 114 -18.56 10.37 1.78
C TYR A 114 -19.35 10.99 0.63
N ASN A 115 -20.33 11.85 0.96
CA ASN A 115 -21.17 12.50 -0.05
C ASN A 115 -20.34 13.37 -1.00
N ILE A 116 -19.38 14.15 -0.46
CA ILE A 116 -18.48 14.97 -1.28
C ILE A 116 -17.67 14.11 -2.25
N ILE A 117 -17.11 12.99 -1.77
CA ILE A 117 -16.34 12.09 -2.60
C ILE A 117 -17.21 11.47 -3.69
N MET A 118 -18.41 10.99 -3.36
CA MET A 118 -19.30 10.35 -4.33
C MET A 118 -19.84 11.33 -5.38
N GLU A 119 -20.10 12.60 -5.01
CA GLU A 119 -20.47 13.65 -5.95
C GLU A 119 -19.35 13.98 -6.96
N ASN A 120 -18.08 13.71 -6.61
CA ASN A 120 -16.90 14.06 -7.40
C ASN A 120 -16.02 12.84 -7.79
N LYS A 121 -16.57 11.63 -7.67
CA LYS A 121 -15.82 10.37 -7.79
C LYS A 121 -15.00 10.25 -9.08
N ASP A 122 -15.56 10.63 -10.22
CA ASP A 122 -14.91 10.46 -11.51
C ASP A 122 -13.62 11.31 -11.62
N VAL A 123 -13.63 12.51 -11.03
CA VAL A 123 -12.46 13.41 -10.98
C VAL A 123 -11.44 12.90 -9.96
N LEU A 124 -11.89 12.49 -8.78
CA LEU A 124 -11.01 12.04 -7.70
C LEU A 124 -10.34 10.70 -8.06
N ASP A 125 -11.11 9.74 -8.58
CA ASP A 125 -10.60 8.43 -9.00
C ASP A 125 -9.57 8.55 -10.13
N ALA A 126 -9.85 9.43 -11.12
CA ALA A 126 -8.95 9.66 -12.25
C ALA A 126 -7.67 10.43 -11.88
N HIS A 127 -7.67 11.18 -10.78
CA HIS A 127 -6.52 12.00 -10.38
C HIS A 127 -5.47 11.21 -9.59
N ILE A 128 -5.84 10.08 -8.98
CA ILE A 128 -4.94 9.30 -8.14
C ILE A 128 -3.86 8.61 -8.98
N ASP A 129 -2.61 8.84 -8.59
CA ASP A 129 -1.43 8.19 -9.16
C ASP A 129 -0.91 7.09 -8.21
N TYR A 130 -1.28 5.84 -8.48
CA TYR A 130 -0.91 4.69 -7.65
C TYR A 130 0.58 4.32 -7.74
N ASP A 131 1.30 4.76 -8.77
CA ASP A 131 2.73 4.48 -8.90
C ASP A 131 3.52 5.20 -7.80
N ARG A 132 2.99 6.28 -7.25
CA ARG A 132 3.58 7.01 -6.12
C ARG A 132 3.65 6.20 -4.82
N ASP A 133 2.86 5.14 -4.67
CA ASP A 133 2.98 4.22 -3.54
C ASP A 133 4.36 3.53 -3.49
N HIS A 134 5.06 3.39 -4.63
CA HIS A 134 6.39 2.79 -4.71
C HIS A 134 7.54 3.74 -4.28
N ASN A 135 7.24 4.97 -3.90
CA ASN A 135 8.23 5.95 -3.46
C ASN A 135 8.58 5.84 -1.96
N TYR A 136 7.83 5.07 -1.19
CA TYR A 136 8.13 4.84 0.22
C TYR A 136 9.35 3.92 0.40
N ASP A 137 10.06 4.09 1.51
CA ASP A 137 10.96 3.07 2.03
C ASP A 137 10.18 2.06 2.90
N TYR A 138 10.84 0.98 3.29
CA TYR A 138 10.21 -0.10 4.06
C TYR A 138 9.62 0.38 5.39
N PHE A 139 10.38 1.19 6.14
CA PHE A 139 9.94 1.70 7.43
C PHE A 139 8.73 2.64 7.30
N GLY A 140 8.78 3.55 6.32
CA GLY A 140 7.69 4.47 6.01
C GLY A 140 6.42 3.73 5.62
N PHE A 141 6.53 2.78 4.69
CA PHE A 141 5.38 1.98 4.25
C PHE A 141 4.77 1.15 5.41
N LYS A 142 5.60 0.43 6.17
CA LYS A 142 5.12 -0.38 7.32
C LYS A 142 4.50 0.48 8.42
N THR A 143 4.95 1.72 8.58
CA THR A 143 4.33 2.67 9.50
C THR A 143 2.93 3.06 9.03
N LEU A 144 2.75 3.36 7.73
CA LEU A 144 1.43 3.65 7.16
C LEU A 144 0.50 2.44 7.28
N GLU A 145 0.95 1.26 6.86
CA GLU A 145 0.18 0.02 6.89
C GLU A 145 -0.30 -0.33 8.31
N ARG A 146 0.57 -0.15 9.31
CA ARG A 146 0.29 -0.53 10.69
C ARG A 146 -0.60 0.46 11.42
N SER A 147 -0.44 1.76 11.16
CA SER A 147 -0.98 2.82 12.01
C SER A 147 -1.97 3.77 11.34
N TYR A 148 -2.01 3.83 9.99
CA TYR A 148 -2.78 4.85 9.28
C TYR A 148 -3.76 4.31 8.24
N LEU A 149 -3.42 3.22 7.55
CA LEU A 149 -4.33 2.63 6.57
C LEU A 149 -5.53 1.98 7.26
N LEU A 150 -6.72 2.29 6.78
CA LEU A 150 -7.97 1.79 7.36
C LEU A 150 -8.16 0.30 7.06
N ARG A 151 -8.80 -0.37 8.00
CA ARG A 151 -9.02 -1.82 7.96
C ARG A 151 -10.50 -2.15 8.06
N LEU A 152 -10.90 -3.21 7.38
CA LEU A 152 -12.20 -3.85 7.50
C LEU A 152 -11.99 -5.27 8.01
N ASP A 153 -12.59 -5.64 9.13
CA ASP A 153 -12.42 -6.95 9.79
C ASP A 153 -10.95 -7.37 9.94
N GLY A 154 -10.09 -6.43 10.34
CA GLY A 154 -8.66 -6.66 10.55
C GLY A 154 -7.79 -6.62 9.28
N ASN A 155 -8.39 -6.67 8.08
CA ASN A 155 -7.67 -6.61 6.82
C ASN A 155 -7.53 -5.17 6.32
N VAL A 156 -6.37 -4.80 5.81
CA VAL A 156 -6.15 -3.48 5.19
C VAL A 156 -7.02 -3.36 3.94
N ALA A 157 -7.87 -2.34 3.90
CA ALA A 157 -8.73 -2.01 2.78
C ALA A 157 -8.26 -0.77 2.01
N ASP A 158 -7.44 0.04 2.65
CA ASP A 158 -6.96 1.34 2.18
C ASP A 158 -5.59 1.22 1.51
N ARG A 159 -5.26 2.16 0.62
CA ARG A 159 -3.91 2.32 0.03
C ARG A 159 -3.34 3.66 0.48
N PRO A 160 -2.01 3.86 0.45
CA PRO A 160 -1.43 5.16 0.79
C PRO A 160 -2.05 6.32 -0.01
N GLN A 161 -2.25 6.14 -1.32
CA GLN A 161 -2.86 7.19 -2.14
C GLN A 161 -4.34 7.44 -1.79
N HIS A 162 -5.10 6.41 -1.42
CA HIS A 162 -6.47 6.56 -0.92
C HIS A 162 -6.49 7.36 0.39
N MET A 163 -5.60 7.04 1.32
CA MET A 163 -5.43 7.75 2.58
C MET A 163 -5.17 9.24 2.33
N LEU A 164 -4.21 9.57 1.46
CA LEU A 164 -3.87 10.96 1.15
C LEU A 164 -5.04 11.71 0.51
N MET A 165 -5.76 11.08 -0.43
CA MET A 165 -6.91 11.71 -1.09
C MET A 165 -8.07 11.96 -0.10
N ARG A 166 -8.42 10.97 0.76
CA ARG A 166 -9.49 11.20 1.74
C ARG A 166 -9.14 12.25 2.79
N VAL A 167 -7.86 12.36 3.17
CA VAL A 167 -7.37 13.43 4.05
C VAL A 167 -7.50 14.80 3.37
N ALA A 168 -7.06 14.91 2.12
CA ALA A 168 -7.15 16.14 1.35
C ALA A 168 -8.61 16.62 1.19
N VAL A 169 -9.53 15.69 0.87
CA VAL A 169 -10.97 16.00 0.81
C VAL A 169 -11.52 16.37 2.19
N GLY A 170 -11.10 15.66 3.25
CA GLY A 170 -11.51 15.96 4.63
C GLY A 170 -11.09 17.35 5.11
N ILE A 171 -9.94 17.84 4.64
CA ILE A 171 -9.45 19.20 4.96
C ILE A 171 -10.20 20.27 4.17
N HIS A 172 -10.41 20.05 2.88
CA HIS A 172 -10.92 21.09 1.96
C HIS A 172 -12.41 21.01 1.67
N HIS A 173 -13.05 19.90 2.04
CA HIS A 173 -14.48 19.64 1.81
C HIS A 173 -14.84 19.83 0.32
N ARG A 174 -15.81 20.69 0.02
CA ARG A 174 -16.32 20.95 -1.35
C ARG A 174 -15.35 21.71 -2.26
N LYS A 175 -14.19 22.15 -1.75
CA LYS A 175 -13.16 22.85 -2.55
C LYS A 175 -12.26 21.81 -3.24
N ILE A 176 -12.82 21.09 -4.22
CA ILE A 176 -12.16 19.94 -4.86
C ILE A 176 -10.81 20.30 -5.49
N GLU A 177 -10.70 21.44 -6.17
CA GLU A 177 -9.41 21.89 -6.74
C GLU A 177 -8.32 22.02 -5.66
N LYS A 178 -8.68 22.53 -4.47
CA LYS A 178 -7.74 22.62 -3.34
C LYS A 178 -7.44 21.26 -2.72
N ALA A 179 -8.40 20.34 -2.73
CA ALA A 179 -8.17 18.98 -2.29
C ALA A 179 -7.17 18.26 -3.21
N LEU A 180 -7.32 18.41 -4.54
CA LEU A 180 -6.39 17.84 -5.52
C LEU A 180 -4.98 18.44 -5.39
N GLU A 181 -4.85 19.76 -5.26
CA GLU A 181 -3.57 20.43 -5.02
C GLU A 181 -2.88 19.90 -3.75
N THR A 182 -3.63 19.76 -2.65
CA THR A 182 -3.09 19.23 -1.39
C THR A 182 -2.72 17.76 -1.49
N TYR A 183 -3.55 16.95 -2.17
CA TYR A 183 -3.22 15.56 -2.47
C TYR A 183 -1.89 15.46 -3.24
N ASP A 184 -1.72 16.22 -4.31
CA ASP A 184 -0.49 16.19 -5.10
C ASP A 184 0.74 16.54 -4.26
N LEU A 185 0.67 17.62 -3.46
CA LEU A 185 1.78 18.02 -2.60
C LEU A 185 2.14 16.96 -1.57
N MET A 186 1.16 16.29 -0.96
CA MET A 186 1.41 15.19 -0.01
C MET A 186 1.92 13.94 -0.73
N SER A 187 1.29 13.58 -1.84
CA SER A 187 1.59 12.39 -2.63
C SER A 187 2.99 12.45 -3.28
N GLU A 188 3.44 13.63 -3.66
CA GLU A 188 4.79 13.89 -4.17
C GLU A 188 5.83 14.06 -3.05
N GLY A 189 5.43 14.04 -1.79
CA GLY A 189 6.34 14.09 -0.64
C GLY A 189 6.85 15.49 -0.29
N TRP A 190 6.19 16.58 -0.73
CA TRP A 190 6.56 17.94 -0.35
C TRP A 190 6.30 18.24 1.12
N PHE A 191 5.26 17.64 1.68
CA PHE A 191 4.99 17.67 3.11
C PHE A 191 4.14 16.46 3.52
N THR A 192 4.06 16.20 4.82
CA THR A 192 3.12 15.25 5.40
C THR A 192 2.31 15.93 6.50
N HIS A 193 1.06 15.48 6.68
CA HIS A 193 0.23 15.93 7.79
C HIS A 193 0.65 15.26 9.11
N ALA A 194 0.32 15.89 10.24
CA ALA A 194 0.55 15.30 11.55
C ALA A 194 -0.51 14.23 11.89
N THR A 195 -0.19 13.35 12.83
CA THR A 195 -1.06 12.24 13.27
C THR A 195 -2.50 12.63 13.62
N PRO A 196 -2.81 13.81 14.19
CA PRO A 196 -4.18 14.19 14.51
C PRO A 196 -5.07 14.55 13.32
N THR A 197 -4.57 14.54 12.11
CA THR A 197 -5.32 14.98 10.90
C THR A 197 -6.27 13.94 10.37
#